data_c171534080c92c1b1ca285375111e68b
#
_entry.id   c171534080c92c1b1ca285375111e68b
#
_cell.length_a   1.000
_cell.length_b   1.000
_cell.length_c   1.000
_cell.angle_alpha   90.00
_cell.angle_beta   90.00
_cell.angle_gamma   90.00
#
_symmetry.space_group_name_H-M   'P 1'
#
loop_
_entity.id
_entity.type
_entity.pdbx_description
1 polymer ?
#
loop_
_entity_poly.entity_id
_entity_poly.type
_entity_poly.pdbx_seq_one_letter_code
_entity_poly.pdbx_strand_id
1 'polypeptide(L)'
;MEQDDILNKINGAKEQFYSGNPKNTFFKKQQKFDCATSIMSNLNETDVLSNVFIVKDDIIIFNYPVFKTVAHPDLYLRMAEYIFFISANLIDTYGTYKLYILCTGITVSAIERYKEFVSVVSKKGLENGKGLLNKMDSIQIHNPPSFIDNSLKILIPLVDNNLWSKIRIINESDK
;
A
#
# COMPACT_ATOMS: atom_id res chain seq x y z
N MET A 1 16.76 3.17 12.83
CA MET A 1 17.90 2.26 12.63
C MET A 1 17.50 0.95 11.94
N GLU A 2 16.52 0.21 12.47
CA GLU A 2 16.03 -1.04 11.83
C GLU A 2 15.28 -0.82 10.50
N GLN A 3 14.51 0.24 10.42
CA GLN A 3 13.73 0.62 9.22
C GLN A 3 14.61 1.04 8.05
N ASP A 4 15.74 1.71 8.32
CA ASP A 4 16.71 2.09 7.27
C ASP A 4 17.44 0.89 6.70
N ASP A 5 17.68 -0.15 7.51
CA ASP A 5 18.37 -1.38 7.09
C ASP A 5 17.52 -2.18 6.08
N ILE A 6 16.22 -2.35 6.33
CA ILE A 6 15.31 -3.07 5.39
C ILE A 6 15.14 -2.31 4.08
N LEU A 7 15.05 -0.97 4.12
CA LEU A 7 14.97 -0.16 2.90
C LEU A 7 16.24 -0.29 2.05
N ASN A 8 17.42 -0.32 2.68
CA ASN A 8 18.69 -0.54 1.99
C ASN A 8 18.73 -1.93 1.36
N LYS A 9 18.26 -2.96 2.06
CA LYS A 9 18.18 -4.35 1.53
C LYS A 9 17.21 -4.43 0.33
N ILE A 10 16.03 -3.81 0.42
CA ILE A 10 15.06 -3.74 -0.69
C ILE A 10 15.69 -3.04 -1.92
N ASN A 11 16.35 -1.91 -1.72
CA ASN A 11 16.98 -1.17 -2.80
C ASN A 11 18.16 -1.94 -3.41
N GLY A 12 19.00 -2.55 -2.60
CA GLY A 12 20.13 -3.39 -3.05
C GLY A 12 19.65 -4.60 -3.87
N ALA A 13 18.62 -5.32 -3.40
CA ALA A 13 18.02 -6.44 -4.12
C ALA A 13 17.40 -6.01 -5.47
N LYS A 14 16.76 -4.83 -5.50
CA LYS A 14 16.23 -4.24 -6.74
C LYS A 14 17.34 -3.89 -7.74
N GLU A 15 18.42 -3.27 -7.28
CA GLU A 15 19.58 -2.93 -8.12
C GLU A 15 20.22 -4.20 -8.66
N GLN A 16 20.40 -5.22 -7.84
CA GLN A 16 20.91 -6.51 -8.24
C GLN A 16 20.04 -7.17 -9.32
N PHE A 17 18.71 -7.16 -9.16
CA PHE A 17 17.80 -7.68 -10.19
C PHE A 17 18.00 -6.98 -11.52
N TYR A 18 18.02 -5.64 -11.54
CA TYR A 18 18.14 -4.87 -12.78
C TYR A 18 19.55 -4.85 -13.39
N SER A 19 20.59 -5.20 -12.63
CA SER A 19 21.94 -5.40 -13.17
C SER A 19 22.02 -6.62 -14.10
N GLY A 20 21.27 -7.67 -13.77
CA GLY A 20 21.15 -8.88 -14.60
C GLY A 20 19.98 -8.87 -15.60
N ASN A 21 19.03 -7.93 -15.46
CA ASN A 21 17.80 -7.87 -16.25
C ASN A 21 17.56 -6.44 -16.75
N PRO A 22 18.11 -6.03 -17.93
CA PRO A 22 17.90 -4.70 -18.47
C PRO A 22 16.42 -4.32 -18.56
N LYS A 23 16.09 -3.07 -18.28
CA LYS A 23 14.70 -2.58 -18.27
C LYS A 23 14.00 -2.85 -19.60
N ASN A 24 12.90 -3.61 -19.54
CA ASN A 24 12.08 -3.95 -20.69
C ASN A 24 10.94 -2.95 -20.83
N THR A 25 10.82 -2.34 -22.02
CA THR A 25 9.76 -1.37 -22.31
C THR A 25 8.43 -2.03 -22.68
N PHE A 26 8.45 -3.22 -23.30
CA PHE A 26 7.26 -3.95 -23.75
C PHE A 26 6.60 -4.73 -22.61
N PHE A 27 7.38 -5.44 -21.78
CA PHE A 27 6.88 -6.26 -20.68
C PHE A 27 7.11 -5.61 -19.30
N LYS A 28 7.02 -4.30 -19.24
CA LYS A 28 7.32 -3.51 -18.04
C LYS A 28 6.53 -3.92 -16.80
N LYS A 29 5.26 -4.30 -16.95
CA LYS A 29 4.41 -4.76 -15.84
C LYS A 29 4.94 -6.07 -15.28
N GLN A 30 5.17 -7.06 -16.15
CA GLN A 30 5.67 -8.38 -15.76
C GLN A 30 7.05 -8.26 -15.11
N GLN A 31 7.99 -7.56 -15.73
CA GLN A 31 9.32 -7.37 -15.16
C GLN A 31 9.31 -6.72 -13.75
N LYS A 32 8.36 -5.83 -13.48
CA LYS A 32 8.19 -5.27 -12.14
C LYS A 32 7.71 -6.30 -11.13
N PHE A 33 6.81 -7.18 -11.52
CA PHE A 33 6.35 -8.28 -10.67
C PHE A 33 7.46 -9.32 -10.44
N ASP A 34 8.22 -9.67 -11.47
CA ASP A 34 9.38 -10.57 -11.34
C ASP A 34 10.44 -9.99 -10.40
N CYS A 35 10.70 -8.68 -10.49
CA CYS A 35 11.59 -7.98 -9.56
C CYS A 35 11.06 -8.04 -8.12
N ALA A 36 9.77 -7.78 -7.92
CA ALA A 36 9.16 -7.85 -6.60
C ALA A 36 9.22 -9.26 -6.00
N THR A 37 8.95 -10.29 -6.80
CA THR A 37 9.10 -11.70 -6.40
C THR A 37 10.52 -12.02 -6.00
N SER A 38 11.52 -11.58 -6.79
CA SER A 38 12.93 -11.76 -6.48
C SER A 38 13.35 -11.09 -5.18
N ILE A 39 12.86 -9.86 -4.92
CA ILE A 39 13.12 -9.15 -3.66
C ILE A 39 12.52 -9.93 -2.48
N MET A 40 11.24 -10.32 -2.59
CA MET A 40 10.54 -11.01 -1.52
C MET A 40 11.11 -12.39 -1.18
N SER A 41 11.70 -13.10 -2.15
CA SER A 41 12.33 -14.40 -1.89
C SER A 41 13.62 -14.31 -1.03
N ASN A 42 14.20 -13.13 -0.91
CA ASN A 42 15.46 -12.90 -0.20
C ASN A 42 15.29 -12.14 1.13
N LEU A 43 14.08 -11.72 1.47
CA LEU A 43 13.80 -10.91 2.67
C LEU A 43 12.74 -11.55 3.55
N ASN A 44 12.77 -11.21 4.84
CA ASN A 44 11.71 -11.61 5.76
C ASN A 44 10.41 -10.85 5.39
N GLU A 45 9.32 -11.59 5.15
CA GLU A 45 8.05 -11.03 4.72
C GLU A 45 7.48 -10.05 5.75
N THR A 46 7.52 -10.40 7.04
CA THR A 46 6.99 -9.54 8.10
C THR A 46 7.73 -8.22 8.18
N ASP A 47 9.05 -8.23 8.03
CA ASP A 47 9.87 -7.00 8.03
C ASP A 47 9.53 -6.12 6.84
N VAL A 48 9.31 -6.72 5.66
CA VAL A 48 8.88 -5.97 4.47
C VAL A 48 7.48 -5.38 4.67
N LEU A 49 6.51 -6.17 5.16
CA LEU A 49 5.14 -5.71 5.38
C LEU A 49 5.06 -4.59 6.41
N SER A 50 5.86 -4.63 7.48
CA SER A 50 5.94 -3.55 8.48
C SER A 50 6.50 -2.23 7.91
N ASN A 51 7.23 -2.28 6.80
CA ASN A 51 7.71 -1.10 6.08
C ASN A 51 6.75 -0.62 4.99
N VAL A 52 5.87 -1.50 4.49
CA VAL A 52 4.75 -1.12 3.62
C VAL A 52 3.63 -0.47 4.44
N PHE A 53 3.35 -1.01 5.64
CA PHE A 53 2.29 -0.54 6.56
C PHE A 53 2.92 -0.18 7.91
N ILE A 54 3.41 1.04 8.02
CA ILE A 54 4.06 1.55 9.22
C ILE A 54 2.99 1.93 10.24
N VAL A 55 3.11 1.43 11.47
CA VAL A 55 2.21 1.80 12.57
C VAL A 55 2.85 2.89 13.43
N LYS A 56 2.09 3.97 13.69
CA LYS A 56 2.46 5.03 14.61
C LYS A 56 1.22 5.51 15.35
N ASP A 57 1.18 5.29 16.65
CA ASP A 57 0.01 5.56 17.49
C ASP A 57 -1.25 4.88 16.92
N ASP A 58 -2.35 5.61 16.68
CA ASP A 58 -3.60 5.14 16.07
C ASP A 58 -3.60 5.18 14.53
N ILE A 59 -2.42 5.33 13.90
CA ILE A 59 -2.28 5.56 12.47
C ILE A 59 -1.55 4.39 11.80
N ILE A 60 -2.12 3.90 10.71
CA ILE A 60 -1.44 3.04 9.74
C ILE A 60 -0.99 3.93 8.58
N ILE A 61 0.31 3.97 8.31
CA ILE A 61 0.88 4.71 7.18
C ILE A 61 1.17 3.74 6.05
N PHE A 62 0.42 3.85 4.95
CA PHE A 62 0.69 3.10 3.71
C PHE A 62 1.82 3.78 2.94
N ASN A 63 2.98 3.12 2.90
CA ASN A 63 4.18 3.60 2.22
C ASN A 63 4.21 3.12 0.77
N TYR A 64 3.60 3.88 -0.14
CA TYR A 64 3.55 3.53 -1.56
C TYR A 64 4.96 3.37 -2.21
N PRO A 65 5.98 4.19 -1.92
CA PRO A 65 7.35 3.98 -2.39
C PRO A 65 7.91 2.57 -2.13
N VAL A 66 7.67 2.01 -0.95
CA VAL A 66 8.07 0.63 -0.62
C VAL A 66 7.14 -0.37 -1.30
N PHE A 67 5.82 -0.18 -1.17
CA PHE A 67 4.82 -1.04 -1.79
C PHE A 67 5.09 -1.29 -3.27
N LYS A 68 5.28 -0.23 -4.08
CA LYS A 68 5.51 -0.37 -5.54
C LYS A 68 6.73 -1.19 -5.92
N THR A 69 7.64 -1.42 -4.98
CA THR A 69 8.88 -2.17 -5.20
C THR A 69 8.71 -3.65 -4.90
N VAL A 70 7.82 -4.00 -3.95
CA VAL A 70 7.63 -5.37 -3.46
C VAL A 70 6.28 -5.97 -3.84
N ALA A 71 5.35 -5.17 -4.35
CA ALA A 71 4.00 -5.63 -4.66
C ALA A 71 3.93 -6.51 -5.92
N HIS A 72 3.37 -7.70 -5.76
CA HIS A 72 2.96 -8.59 -6.85
C HIS A 72 1.68 -9.35 -6.45
N PRO A 73 0.88 -9.88 -7.41
CA PRO A 73 -0.43 -10.45 -7.14
C PRO A 73 -0.45 -11.53 -6.05
N ASP A 74 0.55 -12.41 -6.01
CA ASP A 74 0.62 -13.50 -5.03
C ASP A 74 0.78 -13.02 -3.58
N LEU A 75 1.23 -11.78 -3.39
CA LEU A 75 1.40 -11.16 -2.08
C LEU A 75 0.17 -10.37 -1.61
N TYR A 76 -0.78 -10.03 -2.51
CA TYR A 76 -1.89 -9.12 -2.19
C TYR A 76 -2.78 -9.62 -1.05
N LEU A 77 -3.07 -10.91 -1.01
CA LEU A 77 -3.89 -11.47 0.06
C LEU A 77 -3.18 -11.35 1.42
N ARG A 78 -1.88 -11.67 1.48
CA ARG A 78 -1.07 -11.56 2.71
C ARG A 78 -0.92 -10.10 3.17
N MET A 79 -0.76 -9.18 2.23
CA MET A 79 -0.78 -7.74 2.53
C MET A 79 -2.13 -7.31 3.12
N ALA A 80 -3.25 -7.80 2.55
CA ALA A 80 -4.58 -7.51 3.07
C ALA A 80 -4.79 -8.11 4.48
N GLU A 81 -4.35 -9.34 4.71
CA GLU A 81 -4.41 -9.97 6.03
C GLU A 81 -3.58 -9.22 7.07
N TYR A 82 -2.39 -8.78 6.69
CA TYR A 82 -1.51 -8.01 7.57
C TYR A 82 -2.13 -6.66 7.95
N ILE A 83 -2.69 -5.89 7.00
CA ILE A 83 -3.32 -4.60 7.32
C ILE A 83 -4.53 -4.79 8.25
N PHE A 84 -5.32 -5.84 8.08
CA PHE A 84 -6.45 -6.12 8.98
C PHE A 84 -6.00 -6.61 10.35
N PHE A 85 -4.92 -7.37 10.43
CA PHE A 85 -4.33 -7.76 11.72
C PHE A 85 -3.86 -6.53 12.52
N ILE A 86 -3.09 -5.63 11.91
CA ILE A 86 -2.67 -4.40 12.61
C ILE A 86 -3.84 -3.46 12.92
N SER A 87 -4.85 -3.39 12.05
CA SER A 87 -6.08 -2.62 12.32
C SER A 87 -6.83 -3.14 13.55
N ALA A 88 -6.96 -4.46 13.71
CA ALA A 88 -7.59 -5.06 14.88
C ALA A 88 -6.84 -4.69 16.17
N ASN A 89 -5.51 -4.79 16.17
CA ASN A 89 -4.68 -4.40 17.32
C ASN A 89 -4.84 -2.90 17.68
N LEU A 90 -4.94 -2.03 16.68
CA LEU A 90 -5.18 -0.60 16.93
C LEU A 90 -6.57 -0.33 17.49
N ILE A 91 -7.59 -1.04 16.99
CA ILE A 91 -8.96 -0.92 17.52
C ILE A 91 -9.01 -1.39 18.97
N ASP A 92 -8.34 -2.48 19.32
CA ASP A 92 -8.27 -2.99 20.69
C ASP A 92 -7.58 -1.99 21.63
N THR A 93 -6.59 -1.24 21.13
CA THR A 93 -5.81 -0.30 21.91
C THR A 93 -6.46 1.09 21.98
N TYR A 94 -6.95 1.60 20.85
CA TYR A 94 -7.40 3.00 20.71
C TYR A 94 -8.90 3.14 20.40
N GLY A 95 -9.62 2.05 20.12
CA GLY A 95 -11.03 2.07 19.75
C GLY A 95 -11.30 2.37 18.27
N THR A 96 -10.40 3.08 17.61
CA THR A 96 -10.45 3.46 16.17
C THR A 96 -9.05 3.48 15.59
N TYR A 97 -8.94 3.67 14.28
CA TYR A 97 -7.66 3.88 13.60
C TYR A 97 -7.82 4.78 12.37
N LYS A 98 -6.70 5.32 11.89
CA LYS A 98 -6.59 6.15 10.68
C LYS A 98 -5.68 5.49 9.66
N LEU A 99 -5.95 5.68 8.38
CA LEU A 99 -5.07 5.25 7.29
C LEU A 99 -4.49 6.49 6.59
N TYR A 100 -3.17 6.63 6.61
CA TYR A 100 -2.45 7.66 5.87
C TYR A 100 -1.79 7.04 4.64
N ILE A 101 -2.01 7.64 3.47
CA ILE A 101 -1.47 7.17 2.20
C ILE A 101 -0.42 8.16 1.73
N LEU A 102 0.84 7.71 1.70
CA LEU A 102 1.96 8.49 1.16
C LEU A 102 2.07 8.24 -0.35
N CYS A 103 1.67 9.24 -1.15
CA CYS A 103 1.57 9.10 -2.61
C CYS A 103 2.85 9.45 -3.40
N THR A 104 4.01 9.58 -2.75
CA THR A 104 5.25 10.00 -3.42
C THR A 104 5.58 9.14 -4.63
N GLY A 105 5.60 9.78 -5.81
CA GLY A 105 5.93 9.11 -7.08
C GLY A 105 4.84 8.16 -7.59
N ILE A 106 3.59 8.30 -7.14
CA ILE A 106 2.44 7.61 -7.73
C ILE A 106 2.17 8.14 -9.14
N THR A 107 1.65 7.30 -10.03
CA THR A 107 1.27 7.65 -11.40
C THR A 107 -0.07 7.01 -11.74
N VAL A 108 -0.79 7.53 -12.73
CA VAL A 108 -2.05 6.94 -13.23
C VAL A 108 -1.85 5.47 -13.61
N SER A 109 -0.77 5.16 -14.33
CA SER A 109 -0.44 3.77 -14.71
C SER A 109 -0.11 2.87 -13.51
N ALA A 110 0.30 3.43 -12.38
CA ALA A 110 0.50 2.68 -11.15
C ALA A 110 -0.84 2.36 -10.47
N ILE A 111 -1.77 3.30 -10.44
CA ILE A 111 -3.12 3.07 -9.91
C ILE A 111 -3.81 1.96 -10.70
N GLU A 112 -3.74 2.00 -12.04
CA GLU A 112 -4.25 0.93 -12.89
C GLU A 112 -3.56 -0.42 -12.64
N ARG A 113 -2.24 -0.42 -12.42
CA ARG A 113 -1.48 -1.66 -12.17
C ARG A 113 -1.87 -2.32 -10.88
N TYR A 114 -2.09 -1.53 -9.83
CA TYR A 114 -2.32 -2.01 -8.47
C TYR A 114 -3.79 -1.96 -8.03
N LYS A 115 -4.72 -1.65 -8.93
CA LYS A 115 -6.16 -1.66 -8.62
C LYS A 115 -6.67 -3.00 -8.10
N GLU A 116 -6.05 -4.11 -8.53
CA GLU A 116 -6.36 -5.44 -8.02
C GLU A 116 -6.04 -5.58 -6.53
N PHE A 117 -4.94 -5.00 -6.05
CA PHE A 117 -4.65 -4.93 -4.61
C PHE A 117 -5.77 -4.24 -3.83
N VAL A 118 -6.26 -3.10 -4.32
CA VAL A 118 -7.39 -2.38 -3.71
C VAL A 118 -8.64 -3.26 -3.66
N SER A 119 -8.91 -3.99 -4.75
CA SER A 119 -10.04 -4.94 -4.81
C SER A 119 -9.90 -6.07 -3.78
N VAL A 120 -8.70 -6.64 -3.62
CA VAL A 120 -8.42 -7.70 -2.63
C VAL A 120 -8.63 -7.18 -1.21
N VAL A 121 -8.10 -6.00 -0.88
CA VAL A 121 -8.29 -5.37 0.45
C VAL A 121 -9.77 -5.10 0.71
N SER A 122 -10.48 -4.52 -0.26
CA SER A 122 -11.91 -4.21 -0.10
C SER A 122 -12.75 -5.48 0.11
N LYS A 123 -12.52 -6.51 -0.69
CA LYS A 123 -13.21 -7.80 -0.57
C LYS A 123 -12.93 -8.47 0.78
N LYS A 124 -11.67 -8.53 1.19
CA LYS A 124 -11.28 -9.10 2.49
C LYS A 124 -11.89 -8.33 3.66
N GLY A 125 -11.98 -7.00 3.55
CA GLY A 125 -12.63 -6.16 4.55
C GLY A 125 -14.13 -6.45 4.70
N LEU A 126 -14.82 -6.77 3.60
CA LEU A 126 -16.23 -7.18 3.63
C LEU A 126 -16.41 -8.59 4.22
N GLU A 127 -15.50 -9.52 3.91
CA GLU A 127 -15.53 -10.90 4.42
C GLU A 127 -15.30 -10.96 5.94
N ASN A 128 -14.38 -10.15 6.47
CA ASN A 128 -14.09 -10.09 7.91
C ASN A 128 -15.19 -9.38 8.73
N GLY A 129 -16.32 -9.09 8.08
CA GLY A 129 -17.37 -8.28 8.64
C GLY A 129 -17.02 -6.79 8.60
N LYS A 130 -18.00 -5.95 8.38
CA LYS A 130 -17.85 -4.47 8.30
C LYS A 130 -17.27 -3.82 9.57
N GLY A 131 -17.03 -4.60 10.64
CA GLY A 131 -16.60 -4.10 11.93
C GLY A 131 -15.28 -3.33 11.88
N LEU A 132 -14.24 -3.88 11.25
CA LEU A 132 -12.93 -3.23 11.19
C LEU A 132 -12.96 -1.96 10.33
N LEU A 133 -13.61 -2.01 9.16
CA LEU A 133 -13.73 -0.85 8.27
C LEU A 133 -14.61 0.27 8.88
N ASN A 134 -15.63 -0.10 9.66
CA ASN A 134 -16.46 0.88 10.35
C ASN A 134 -15.71 1.64 11.45
N LYS A 135 -14.72 0.99 12.07
CA LYS A 135 -13.84 1.57 13.09
C LYS A 135 -12.71 2.44 12.52
N MET A 136 -12.50 2.42 11.21
CA MET A 136 -11.62 3.38 10.55
C MET A 136 -12.23 4.78 10.65
N ASP A 137 -11.50 5.73 11.23
CA ASP A 137 -11.92 7.13 11.39
C ASP A 137 -11.81 7.90 10.06
N SER A 138 -10.64 7.82 9.43
CA SER A 138 -10.36 8.53 8.18
C SER A 138 -9.31 7.83 7.31
N ILE A 139 -9.38 8.13 6.00
CA ILE A 139 -8.33 7.81 5.02
C ILE A 139 -7.77 9.15 4.55
N GLN A 140 -6.51 9.44 4.86
CA GLN A 140 -5.86 10.69 4.50
C GLN A 140 -4.83 10.46 3.40
N ILE A 141 -5.01 11.15 2.27
CA ILE A 141 -4.09 11.10 1.13
C ILE A 141 -3.19 12.33 1.23
N HIS A 142 -1.93 12.11 1.56
CA HIS A 142 -0.95 13.17 1.81
C HIS A 142 -0.17 13.53 0.56
N ASN A 143 -0.13 14.83 0.24
CA ASN A 143 0.60 15.42 -0.89
C ASN A 143 0.34 14.68 -2.21
N PRO A 144 -0.92 14.47 -2.60
CA PRO A 144 -1.24 13.79 -3.82
C PRO A 144 -0.86 14.63 -5.04
N PRO A 145 -0.54 13.99 -6.18
CA PRO A 145 -0.38 14.72 -7.43
C PRO A 145 -1.72 15.30 -7.92
N SER A 146 -1.67 16.34 -8.74
CA SER A 146 -2.87 17.05 -9.24
C SER A 146 -3.90 16.18 -9.98
N PHE A 147 -3.48 15.03 -10.51
CA PHE A 147 -4.38 14.09 -11.20
C PHE A 147 -5.14 13.14 -10.26
N ILE A 148 -4.93 13.22 -8.92
CA ILE A 148 -5.43 12.20 -7.99
C ILE A 148 -6.96 12.07 -8.02
N ASP A 149 -7.70 13.17 -8.07
CA ASP A 149 -9.17 13.16 -8.07
C ASP A 149 -9.74 12.35 -9.24
N ASN A 150 -9.16 12.52 -10.44
CA ASN A 150 -9.59 11.76 -11.61
C ASN A 150 -9.17 10.28 -11.51
N SER A 151 -8.04 10.01 -10.90
CA SER A 151 -7.53 8.65 -10.75
C SER A 151 -8.25 7.86 -9.67
N LEU A 152 -8.73 8.52 -8.62
CA LEU A 152 -9.57 7.88 -7.60
C LEU A 152 -10.87 7.33 -8.21
N LYS A 153 -11.40 7.94 -9.27
CA LYS A 153 -12.58 7.44 -10.00
C LYS A 153 -12.39 6.03 -10.55
N ILE A 154 -11.16 5.62 -10.85
CA ILE A 154 -10.83 4.25 -11.28
C ILE A 154 -11.06 3.25 -10.15
N LEU A 155 -10.91 3.68 -8.91
CA LEU A 155 -11.03 2.85 -7.72
C LEU A 155 -12.45 2.81 -7.14
N ILE A 156 -13.32 3.76 -7.52
CA ILE A 156 -14.71 3.85 -7.01
C ILE A 156 -15.45 2.50 -7.08
N PRO A 157 -15.43 1.77 -8.21
CA PRO A 157 -16.18 0.51 -8.31
C PRO A 157 -15.62 -0.62 -7.42
N LEU A 158 -14.42 -0.44 -6.87
CA LEU A 158 -13.70 -1.47 -6.11
C LEU A 158 -13.81 -1.29 -4.60
N VAL A 159 -14.31 -0.14 -4.14
CA VAL A 159 -14.30 0.27 -2.73
C VAL A 159 -15.72 0.50 -2.23
N ASP A 160 -16.01 0.07 -1.01
CA ASP A 160 -17.31 0.30 -0.36
C ASP A 160 -17.61 1.80 -0.24
N ASN A 161 -18.87 2.19 -0.50
CA ASN A 161 -19.30 3.59 -0.48
C ASN A 161 -19.06 4.27 0.87
N ASN A 162 -19.12 3.53 1.99
CA ASN A 162 -18.86 4.09 3.32
C ASN A 162 -17.41 4.53 3.50
N LEU A 163 -16.46 3.90 2.80
CA LEU A 163 -15.06 4.29 2.84
C LEU A 163 -14.80 5.58 2.07
N TRP A 164 -15.56 5.84 0.99
CA TRP A 164 -15.41 7.07 0.22
C TRP A 164 -15.69 8.32 1.04
N SER A 165 -16.68 8.27 1.93
CA SER A 165 -17.01 9.39 2.83
C SER A 165 -15.90 9.71 3.84
N LYS A 166 -14.99 8.79 4.06
CA LYS A 166 -13.85 8.91 5.01
C LYS A 166 -12.58 9.44 4.36
N ILE A 167 -12.53 9.53 3.02
CA ILE A 167 -11.35 10.02 2.29
C ILE A 167 -11.22 11.54 2.44
N ARG A 168 -10.02 11.97 2.79
CA ARG A 168 -9.61 13.37 2.89
C ARG A 168 -8.29 13.58 2.16
N ILE A 169 -8.22 14.62 1.34
CA ILE A 169 -6.99 15.04 0.68
C ILE A 169 -6.33 16.09 1.57
N ILE A 170 -5.06 15.90 1.88
CA ILE A 170 -4.26 16.77 2.73
C ILE A 170 -3.10 17.33 1.92
N ASN A 171 -3.12 18.62 1.64
CA ASN A 171 -2.04 19.34 0.97
C ASN A 171 -1.14 20.01 2.01
N GLU A 172 0.16 20.16 1.71
CA GLU A 172 1.12 20.83 2.62
C GLU A 172 0.79 22.30 2.85
N SER A 173 0.05 22.93 1.92
CA SER A 173 -0.44 24.30 2.04
C SER A 173 -1.53 24.50 3.10
N ASP A 174 -2.08 23.42 3.64
CA ASP A 174 -3.21 23.45 4.59
C ASP A 174 -2.75 23.39 6.07
N LYS A 175 -1.43 23.62 6.30
CA LYS A 175 -0.82 23.66 7.65
C LYS A 175 -0.56 25.07 8.12
#